data_935b36ef4784a2abfeb5752390838d10
#
_entry.id   935b36ef4784a2abfeb5752390838d10
#
_cell.length_a   1.000
_cell.length_b   1.000
_cell.length_c   1.000
_cell.angle_alpha   90.00
_cell.angle_beta   90.00
_cell.angle_gamma   90.00
#
_symmetry.space_group_name_H-M   'P 1'
#
loop_
_entity.id
_entity.type
_entity.pdbx_description
1 polymer ?
#
loop_
_entity_poly.entity_id
_entity_poly.type
_entity_poly.pdbx_seq_one_letter_code
_entity_poly.pdbx_strand_id
1 'polypeptide(L)'
;MFDIEEELKKLPAKPGVYLMHDEKDHIIYVGKAISLKNRVRQYFQTSRNKGAKIEQMVTHIRRFEYIVTDSELEALVLECNLIKEHRPKYNTMLMDDKGYPFIKVTVNEPFPRIMMARTMKKDKAKYFGPYTSAGAVKDTIELIRKLYHIRSCNRNLPKDIGKDRPCLNYHIKQCKAPCQGYISEEQYRESIHEVIRFLNGHYDVILKDLEEKILEASEKMEFEKAIEYRELLGSVKKIAQKQKITDSSGEDRDILAVAKDAEDAVVQVFFIRGGRLIGRDHFFLRNSSEESKGQILESFIKQFYAGTPFIPAELMIQEELEEREILEEWLSKKREHRVHIRVPKKGEKEKLVELARKNAALVLNTDKERLKREEGRTIGAVKEIEKLLDLSGIVRMEAFDISNTNGFASVGSMVVYEKGKPKRNDYRKFKIKGVQGADDYASMEEVLTRRFEHGLKERQDGKELGSFHVFPDLIMMDGGKGQVNVALAVLDKLHLQIPVCGMVKDDNHRTRGLYYNNIEIPIDRNSEGFKLITRIQDEAHRFAIEFHRKLRSQGQVHSILDDIPGIGQARRKALMKHFMNLDAIKNASVEELKNLPSMNEKSAKDVYNFFH
;
A
#
# COMPACT_ATOMS: atom_id res chain seq x y z
N MET A 1 -4.82 -42.93 13.08
CA MET A 1 -3.81 -41.96 13.55
C MET A 1 -2.65 -42.02 12.59
N PHE A 2 -2.12 -40.92 12.08
CA PHE A 2 -0.99 -40.93 11.13
C PHE A 2 0.28 -41.33 11.89
N ASP A 3 0.88 -42.47 11.52
CA ASP A 3 2.15 -42.94 12.11
C ASP A 3 3.32 -42.44 11.25
N ILE A 4 4.04 -41.47 11.79
CA ILE A 4 5.16 -40.83 11.10
C ILE A 4 6.27 -41.84 10.79
N GLU A 5 6.55 -42.79 11.71
CA GLU A 5 7.64 -43.78 11.51
C GLU A 5 7.29 -44.78 10.40
N GLU A 6 6.04 -45.21 10.32
CA GLU A 6 5.59 -46.09 9.24
C GLU A 6 5.61 -45.38 7.89
N GLU A 7 5.11 -44.15 7.83
CA GLU A 7 5.07 -43.37 6.58
C GLU A 7 6.48 -42.99 6.09
N LEU A 8 7.44 -42.74 6.99
CA LEU A 8 8.85 -42.55 6.63
C LEU A 8 9.47 -43.76 5.90
N LYS A 9 8.98 -44.98 6.17
CA LYS A 9 9.48 -46.19 5.49
C LYS A 9 9.01 -46.28 4.04
N LYS A 10 7.83 -45.71 3.74
CA LYS A 10 7.18 -45.74 2.42
C LYS A 10 7.75 -44.69 1.45
N LEU A 11 8.54 -43.73 1.95
CA LEU A 11 9.06 -42.64 1.12
C LEU A 11 9.95 -43.12 -0.02
N PRO A 12 9.68 -42.69 -1.29
CA PRO A 12 10.50 -43.06 -2.42
C PRO A 12 11.84 -42.32 -2.46
N ALA A 13 12.86 -42.94 -3.01
CA ALA A 13 14.15 -42.30 -3.28
C ALA A 13 14.12 -41.55 -4.64
N LYS A 14 13.08 -40.70 -4.85
CA LYS A 14 12.83 -39.92 -6.06
C LYS A 14 12.76 -38.44 -5.73
N PRO A 15 12.95 -37.54 -6.72
CA PRO A 15 12.73 -36.12 -6.56
C PRO A 15 11.25 -35.83 -6.25
N GLY A 16 11.00 -34.74 -5.53
CA GLY A 16 9.65 -34.33 -5.23
C GLY A 16 9.58 -33.22 -4.19
N VAL A 17 8.35 -32.89 -3.83
CA VAL A 17 8.03 -31.87 -2.82
C VAL A 17 7.29 -32.54 -1.67
N TYR A 18 7.58 -32.10 -0.45
CA TYR A 18 6.92 -32.56 0.77
C TYR A 18 6.27 -31.39 1.50
N LEU A 19 5.13 -31.66 2.12
CA LEU A 19 4.31 -30.68 2.85
C LEU A 19 4.16 -31.19 4.28
N MET A 20 4.48 -30.34 5.26
CA MET A 20 4.35 -30.67 6.69
C MET A 20 3.09 -29.99 7.24
N HIS A 21 2.29 -30.74 8.00
CA HIS A 21 1.01 -30.29 8.54
C HIS A 21 1.05 -30.28 10.08
N ASP A 22 0.33 -29.31 10.68
CA ASP A 22 0.10 -29.22 12.12
C ASP A 22 -1.13 -30.04 12.58
N GLU A 23 -1.49 -29.91 13.85
CA GLU A 23 -2.63 -30.59 14.45
C GLU A 23 -3.99 -30.17 13.85
N LYS A 24 -4.07 -28.96 13.27
CA LYS A 24 -5.27 -28.42 12.61
C LYS A 24 -5.27 -28.65 11.10
N ASP A 25 -4.35 -29.46 10.62
CA ASP A 25 -4.16 -29.77 9.20
C ASP A 25 -3.70 -28.58 8.34
N HIS A 26 -3.15 -27.54 8.96
CA HIS A 26 -2.55 -26.44 8.21
C HIS A 26 -1.17 -26.82 7.72
N ILE A 27 -0.86 -26.48 6.47
CA ILE A 27 0.49 -26.62 5.91
C ILE A 27 1.40 -25.58 6.56
N ILE A 28 2.36 -26.07 7.38
CA ILE A 28 3.30 -25.23 8.12
C ILE A 28 4.67 -25.12 7.46
N TYR A 29 5.01 -26.04 6.55
CA TYR A 29 6.25 -26.01 5.79
C TYR A 29 6.10 -26.76 4.47
N VAL A 30 6.72 -26.24 3.42
CA VAL A 30 6.87 -26.88 2.11
C VAL A 30 8.35 -26.91 1.74
N GLY A 31 8.85 -28.04 1.23
CA GLY A 31 10.23 -28.16 0.80
C GLY A 31 10.40 -29.14 -0.34
N LYS A 32 11.40 -28.91 -1.21
CA LYS A 32 11.80 -29.82 -2.25
C LYS A 32 12.86 -30.84 -1.77
N ALA A 33 12.98 -31.93 -2.45
CA ALA A 33 14.00 -32.91 -2.23
C ALA A 33 14.46 -33.54 -3.55
N ILE A 34 15.76 -33.82 -3.68
CA ILE A 34 16.31 -34.70 -4.72
C ILE A 34 15.95 -36.17 -4.41
N SER A 35 15.90 -36.50 -3.13
CA SER A 35 15.40 -37.76 -2.62
C SER A 35 14.49 -37.51 -1.43
N LEU A 36 13.19 -37.69 -1.63
CA LEU A 36 12.19 -37.53 -0.57
C LEU A 36 12.51 -38.36 0.66
N LYS A 37 12.91 -39.62 0.45
CA LYS A 37 13.30 -40.54 1.52
C LYS A 37 14.41 -40.00 2.41
N ASN A 38 15.46 -39.46 1.83
CA ASN A 38 16.61 -38.97 2.58
C ASN A 38 16.28 -37.63 3.27
N ARG A 39 15.64 -36.71 2.54
CA ARG A 39 15.39 -35.36 3.03
C ARG A 39 14.37 -35.32 4.15
N VAL A 40 13.22 -35.99 4.00
CA VAL A 40 12.15 -35.97 5.01
C VAL A 40 12.59 -36.67 6.29
N ARG A 41 13.33 -37.82 6.20
CA ARG A 41 13.87 -38.50 7.36
C ARG A 41 14.82 -37.64 8.22
N GLN A 42 15.58 -36.73 7.60
CA GLN A 42 16.50 -35.84 8.32
C GLN A 42 15.81 -34.98 9.38
N TYR A 43 14.54 -34.62 9.17
CA TYR A 43 13.78 -33.82 10.15
C TYR A 43 13.46 -34.61 11.44
N PHE A 44 13.35 -35.91 11.38
CA PHE A 44 12.97 -36.78 12.51
C PHE A 44 14.15 -37.49 13.18
N GLN A 45 15.36 -37.34 12.65
CA GLN A 45 16.57 -37.92 13.27
C GLN A 45 17.02 -37.06 14.47
N THR A 46 17.29 -37.71 15.61
CA THR A 46 17.69 -37.05 16.87
C THR A 46 19.17 -36.61 16.92
N SER A 47 20.01 -37.10 16.01
CA SER A 47 21.48 -36.95 16.06
C SER A 47 22.04 -35.69 15.38
N ARG A 48 21.20 -34.79 14.83
CA ARG A 48 21.65 -33.58 14.14
C ARG A 48 21.19 -32.33 14.89
N ASN A 49 22.11 -31.38 15.07
CA ASN A 49 21.80 -30.03 15.48
C ASN A 49 21.05 -29.35 14.34
N LYS A 50 19.73 -29.17 14.48
CA LYS A 50 18.82 -28.70 13.41
C LYS A 50 18.54 -27.22 13.45
N GLY A 51 18.97 -26.52 14.48
CA GLY A 51 18.59 -25.16 14.77
C GLY A 51 17.21 -25.06 15.43
N ALA A 52 17.00 -24.00 16.24
CA ALA A 52 15.82 -23.85 17.09
C ALA A 52 14.51 -23.74 16.29
N LYS A 53 14.53 -23.10 15.11
CA LYS A 53 13.37 -22.97 14.20
C LYS A 53 12.89 -24.31 13.68
N ILE A 54 13.83 -25.15 13.21
CA ILE A 54 13.51 -26.49 12.68
C ILE A 54 13.07 -27.41 13.80
N GLU A 55 13.71 -27.36 14.97
CA GLU A 55 13.29 -28.12 16.15
C GLU A 55 11.86 -27.74 16.56
N GLN A 56 11.56 -26.45 16.66
CA GLN A 56 10.21 -25.98 16.95
C GLN A 56 9.20 -26.40 15.86
N MET A 57 9.57 -26.36 14.59
CA MET A 57 8.71 -26.85 13.51
C MET A 57 8.40 -28.33 13.69
N VAL A 58 9.41 -29.15 13.95
CA VAL A 58 9.26 -30.60 14.11
C VAL A 58 8.29 -30.95 15.26
N THR A 59 8.30 -30.20 16.36
CA THR A 59 7.33 -30.43 17.47
C THR A 59 5.87 -30.20 17.06
N HIS A 60 5.64 -29.35 16.04
CA HIS A 60 4.29 -29.06 15.54
C HIS A 60 3.84 -29.98 14.40
N ILE A 61 4.75 -30.77 13.78
CA ILE A 61 4.38 -31.69 12.71
C ILE A 61 3.53 -32.83 13.28
N ARG A 62 2.34 -33.05 12.69
CA ARG A 62 1.47 -34.20 13.00
C ARG A 62 1.34 -35.17 11.85
N ARG A 63 1.49 -34.69 10.62
CA ARG A 63 1.55 -35.51 9.41
C ARG A 63 2.35 -34.82 8.33
N PHE A 64 2.72 -35.58 7.32
CA PHE A 64 3.29 -35.02 6.10
C PHE A 64 2.68 -35.67 4.87
N GLU A 65 2.71 -34.94 3.78
CA GLU A 65 2.37 -35.40 2.43
C GLU A 65 3.57 -35.21 1.52
N TYR A 66 3.58 -35.91 0.41
CA TYR A 66 4.62 -35.73 -0.60
C TYR A 66 4.07 -35.93 -2.00
N ILE A 67 4.67 -35.23 -2.96
CA ILE A 67 4.37 -35.30 -4.39
C ILE A 67 5.66 -35.66 -5.10
N VAL A 68 5.67 -36.80 -5.82
CA VAL A 68 6.82 -37.24 -6.61
C VAL A 68 6.83 -36.49 -7.92
N THR A 69 7.98 -36.01 -8.36
CA THR A 69 8.20 -35.34 -9.64
C THR A 69 9.19 -36.13 -10.50
N ASP A 70 9.20 -35.89 -11.80
CA ASP A 70 10.10 -36.57 -12.73
C ASP A 70 11.53 -35.98 -12.70
N SER A 71 11.66 -34.73 -12.25
CA SER A 71 12.94 -34.03 -12.15
C SER A 71 13.04 -33.12 -10.92
N GLU A 72 14.24 -32.76 -10.52
CA GLU A 72 14.49 -31.77 -9.49
C GLU A 72 14.00 -30.39 -9.89
N LEU A 73 14.04 -30.05 -11.18
CA LEU A 73 13.53 -28.80 -11.71
C LEU A 73 12.01 -28.70 -11.53
N GLU A 74 11.28 -29.78 -11.78
CA GLU A 74 9.82 -29.81 -11.53
C GLU A 74 9.52 -29.70 -10.05
N ALA A 75 10.31 -30.35 -9.18
CA ALA A 75 10.20 -30.18 -7.73
C ALA A 75 10.39 -28.71 -7.32
N LEU A 76 11.38 -28.01 -7.89
CA LEU A 76 11.62 -26.59 -7.63
C LEU A 76 10.41 -25.70 -8.02
N VAL A 77 9.86 -25.92 -9.22
CA VAL A 77 8.70 -25.16 -9.70
C VAL A 77 7.47 -25.42 -8.83
N LEU A 78 7.25 -26.67 -8.46
CA LEU A 78 6.12 -27.07 -7.62
C LEU A 78 6.27 -26.50 -6.20
N GLU A 79 7.46 -26.55 -5.60
CA GLU A 79 7.77 -25.93 -4.31
C GLU A 79 7.44 -24.44 -4.32
N CYS A 80 7.90 -23.69 -5.34
CA CYS A 80 7.62 -22.26 -5.49
C CYS A 80 6.12 -21.96 -5.53
N ASN A 81 5.35 -22.75 -6.27
CA ASN A 81 3.92 -22.57 -6.41
C ASN A 81 3.18 -22.85 -5.09
N LEU A 82 3.51 -23.94 -4.42
CA LEU A 82 2.91 -24.34 -3.14
C LEU A 82 3.25 -23.36 -2.01
N ILE A 83 4.48 -22.86 -1.95
CA ILE A 83 4.86 -21.81 -0.98
C ILE A 83 4.04 -20.52 -1.23
N LYS A 84 3.85 -20.14 -2.49
CA LYS A 84 3.06 -18.94 -2.85
C LYS A 84 1.58 -19.12 -2.50
N GLU A 85 1.02 -20.29 -2.73
CA GLU A 85 -0.39 -20.63 -2.48
C GLU A 85 -0.70 -20.72 -0.99
N HIS A 86 0.09 -21.50 -0.24
CA HIS A 86 -0.20 -21.83 1.16
C HIS A 86 0.44 -20.88 2.17
N ARG A 87 1.46 -20.12 1.79
CA ARG A 87 2.23 -19.20 2.67
C ARG A 87 2.59 -19.82 4.01
N PRO A 88 3.33 -20.93 4.05
CA PRO A 88 3.55 -21.71 5.24
C PRO A 88 4.34 -20.94 6.31
N LYS A 89 3.99 -21.13 7.57
CA LYS A 89 4.55 -20.39 8.71
C LYS A 89 6.08 -20.48 8.85
N TYR A 90 6.67 -21.62 8.50
CA TYR A 90 8.11 -21.88 8.69
C TYR A 90 8.95 -21.69 7.43
N ASN A 91 8.36 -21.42 6.27
CA ASN A 91 9.13 -21.03 5.10
C ASN A 91 9.58 -19.57 5.19
N THR A 92 10.75 -19.28 4.61
CA THR A 92 11.16 -17.89 4.40
C THR A 92 10.29 -17.26 3.34
N MET A 93 9.64 -16.13 3.70
CA MET A 93 8.59 -15.52 2.89
C MET A 93 8.97 -14.13 2.45
N LEU A 94 8.84 -13.89 1.15
CA LEU A 94 8.85 -12.57 0.57
C LEU A 94 7.57 -11.81 0.96
N MET A 95 7.72 -10.69 1.67
CA MET A 95 6.58 -9.94 2.23
C MET A 95 5.83 -9.08 1.22
N ASP A 96 6.54 -8.59 0.20
CA ASP A 96 6.01 -7.67 -0.80
C ASP A 96 5.93 -8.33 -2.18
N ASP A 97 4.72 -8.54 -2.69
CA ASP A 97 4.48 -8.91 -4.09
C ASP A 97 4.26 -7.63 -4.90
N LYS A 98 5.35 -6.92 -5.22
CA LYS A 98 5.31 -5.65 -5.96
C LYS A 98 5.17 -5.90 -7.46
N GLY A 99 4.00 -5.57 -8.01
CA GLY A 99 3.80 -5.53 -9.46
C GLY A 99 4.47 -4.30 -10.09
N TYR A 100 5.64 -4.47 -10.69
CA TYR A 100 6.36 -3.38 -11.33
C TYR A 100 5.71 -2.92 -12.63
N PRO A 101 5.60 -1.62 -12.86
CA PRO A 101 5.18 -1.08 -14.14
C PRO A 101 6.32 -1.11 -15.17
N PHE A 102 5.91 -1.28 -16.43
CA PHE A 102 6.74 -1.21 -17.62
C PHE A 102 6.23 -0.12 -18.56
N ILE A 103 7.11 0.42 -19.38
CA ILE A 103 6.73 1.21 -20.55
C ILE A 103 6.64 0.26 -21.72
N LYS A 104 5.44 0.14 -22.30
CA LYS A 104 5.17 -0.68 -23.48
C LYS A 104 5.11 0.20 -24.71
N VAL A 105 5.86 -0.18 -25.75
CA VAL A 105 5.79 0.41 -27.09
C VAL A 105 5.21 -0.63 -28.05
N THR A 106 4.05 -0.35 -28.65
CA THR A 106 3.33 -1.29 -29.54
C THR A 106 3.90 -1.28 -30.96
N VAL A 107 5.17 -1.71 -31.11
CA VAL A 107 5.91 -1.67 -32.39
C VAL A 107 5.27 -2.53 -33.50
N ASN A 108 4.36 -3.41 -33.15
CA ASN A 108 3.57 -4.25 -34.05
C ASN A 108 2.37 -3.52 -34.68
N GLU A 109 2.03 -2.32 -34.19
CA GLU A 109 1.00 -1.48 -34.83
C GLU A 109 1.62 -0.61 -35.94
N PRO A 110 0.89 -0.28 -37.01
CA PRO A 110 1.38 0.67 -38.05
C PRO A 110 1.76 2.03 -37.44
N PHE A 111 0.96 2.54 -36.53
CA PHE A 111 1.24 3.74 -35.74
C PHE A 111 1.37 3.36 -34.27
N PRO A 112 2.57 3.00 -33.78
CA PRO A 112 2.78 2.53 -32.41
C PRO A 112 2.35 3.54 -31.33
N ARG A 113 1.97 3.00 -30.18
CA ARG A 113 1.62 3.77 -28.99
C ARG A 113 2.60 3.50 -27.84
N ILE A 114 2.64 4.44 -26.91
CA ILE A 114 3.40 4.29 -25.68
C ILE A 114 2.42 4.30 -24.51
N MET A 115 2.48 3.25 -23.69
CA MET A 115 1.58 3.08 -22.54
C MET A 115 2.28 2.40 -21.37
N MET A 116 1.73 2.58 -20.18
CA MET A 116 2.13 1.82 -19.01
C MET A 116 1.50 0.42 -19.05
N ALA A 117 2.29 -0.59 -18.77
CA ALA A 117 1.84 -1.97 -18.59
C ALA A 117 2.33 -2.52 -17.25
N ARG A 118 1.55 -3.37 -16.58
CA ARG A 118 1.97 -4.08 -15.36
C ARG A 118 2.32 -5.55 -15.63
N THR A 119 1.93 -6.06 -16.77
CA THR A 119 2.22 -7.42 -17.21
C THR A 119 2.82 -7.39 -18.60
N MET A 120 3.83 -8.22 -18.84
CA MET A 120 4.36 -8.44 -20.18
C MET A 120 3.53 -9.55 -20.87
N LYS A 121 3.19 -9.32 -22.13
CA LYS A 121 2.48 -10.30 -22.97
C LYS A 121 3.40 -10.72 -24.13
N LYS A 122 3.23 -11.93 -24.67
CA LYS A 122 3.90 -12.39 -25.89
C LYS A 122 3.21 -11.79 -27.14
N ASP A 123 3.20 -10.44 -27.26
CA ASP A 123 2.47 -9.70 -28.28
C ASP A 123 3.39 -8.94 -29.27
N LYS A 124 4.65 -9.31 -29.32
CA LYS A 124 5.70 -8.66 -30.16
C LYS A 124 5.91 -7.15 -29.89
N ALA A 125 5.30 -6.58 -28.82
CA ALA A 125 5.58 -5.23 -28.39
C ALA A 125 6.94 -5.16 -27.67
N LYS A 126 7.56 -3.98 -27.61
CA LYS A 126 8.77 -3.76 -26.80
C LYS A 126 8.37 -3.26 -25.41
N TYR A 127 9.00 -3.84 -24.39
CA TYR A 127 8.79 -3.50 -23.00
C TYR A 127 10.09 -2.99 -22.39
N PHE A 128 10.01 -1.86 -21.69
CA PHE A 128 11.12 -1.22 -21.01
C PHE A 128 10.84 -1.18 -19.50
N GLY A 129 11.80 -1.56 -18.67
CA GLY A 129 11.66 -1.67 -17.22
C GLY A 129 12.33 -2.93 -16.65
N PRO A 130 11.98 -3.35 -15.44
CA PRO A 130 10.92 -2.82 -14.57
C PRO A 130 11.25 -1.45 -13.95
N TYR A 131 10.25 -0.60 -13.77
CA TYR A 131 10.39 0.67 -13.05
C TYR A 131 9.86 0.52 -11.62
N THR A 132 10.50 1.16 -10.67
CA THR A 132 10.11 1.08 -9.24
C THR A 132 8.94 1.98 -8.85
N SER A 133 8.56 2.92 -9.73
CA SER A 133 7.49 3.88 -9.48
C SER A 133 6.57 4.04 -10.69
N ALA A 134 5.26 3.85 -10.48
CA ALA A 134 4.25 4.13 -11.50
C ALA A 134 4.16 5.64 -11.84
N GLY A 135 4.47 6.53 -10.89
CA GLY A 135 4.59 7.96 -11.13
C GLY A 135 5.72 8.26 -12.12
N ALA A 136 6.92 7.73 -11.88
CA ALA A 136 8.06 7.92 -12.78
C ALA A 136 7.78 7.40 -14.21
N VAL A 137 7.04 6.30 -14.35
CA VAL A 137 6.61 5.80 -15.68
C VAL A 137 5.66 6.78 -16.35
N LYS A 138 4.67 7.31 -15.64
CA LYS A 138 3.74 8.30 -16.19
C LYS A 138 4.44 9.57 -16.62
N ASP A 139 5.33 10.10 -15.76
CA ASP A 139 6.12 11.31 -16.05
C ASP A 139 7.02 11.10 -17.28
N THR A 140 7.64 9.92 -17.38
CA THR A 140 8.47 9.57 -18.55
C THR A 140 7.63 9.47 -19.83
N ILE A 141 6.47 8.84 -19.79
CA ILE A 141 5.56 8.74 -20.93
C ILE A 141 5.07 10.13 -21.36
N GLU A 142 4.74 11.00 -20.40
CA GLU A 142 4.32 12.37 -20.68
C GLU A 142 5.44 13.19 -21.32
N LEU A 143 6.65 13.08 -20.79
CA LEU A 143 7.83 13.72 -21.39
C LEU A 143 8.08 13.24 -22.82
N ILE A 144 8.02 11.93 -23.09
CA ILE A 144 8.17 11.36 -24.42
C ILE A 144 7.09 11.91 -25.37
N ARG A 145 5.85 12.06 -24.91
CA ARG A 145 4.78 12.65 -25.73
C ARG A 145 5.06 14.10 -26.10
N LYS A 146 5.57 14.88 -25.16
CA LYS A 146 5.96 16.28 -25.40
C LYS A 146 7.14 16.40 -26.36
N LEU A 147 8.12 15.47 -26.28
CA LEU A 147 9.32 15.49 -27.13
C LEU A 147 9.05 14.99 -28.56
N TYR A 148 8.29 13.91 -28.71
CA TYR A 148 8.15 13.18 -29.98
C TYR A 148 6.75 13.23 -30.58
N HIS A 149 5.78 13.84 -29.88
CA HIS A 149 4.38 14.02 -30.32
C HIS A 149 3.67 12.73 -30.72
N ILE A 150 3.80 11.69 -29.87
CA ILE A 150 3.28 10.34 -30.10
C ILE A 150 1.82 10.22 -29.63
N ARG A 151 0.98 9.57 -30.44
CA ARG A 151 -0.43 9.35 -30.12
C ARG A 151 -0.65 8.57 -28.82
N SER A 152 -1.73 8.91 -28.10
CA SER A 152 -2.19 8.20 -26.90
C SER A 152 -3.54 7.50 -27.07
N CYS A 153 -4.26 7.77 -28.17
CA CYS A 153 -5.62 7.27 -28.40
C CYS A 153 -5.67 5.79 -28.75
N ASN A 154 -6.85 5.17 -28.55
CA ASN A 154 -7.10 3.76 -28.85
C ASN A 154 -7.68 3.53 -30.25
N ARG A 155 -7.65 4.53 -31.16
CA ARG A 155 -8.14 4.38 -32.53
C ARG A 155 -7.40 3.28 -33.28
N ASN A 156 -8.13 2.51 -34.09
CA ASN A 156 -7.54 1.44 -34.90
C ASN A 156 -7.04 2.02 -36.23
N LEU A 157 -5.77 2.37 -36.26
CA LEU A 157 -5.16 2.92 -37.48
C LEU A 157 -4.48 1.79 -38.29
N PRO A 158 -4.62 1.81 -39.64
CA PRO A 158 -5.11 2.90 -40.49
C PRO A 158 -6.64 2.95 -40.71
N LYS A 159 -7.44 1.99 -40.22
CA LYS A 159 -8.88 1.88 -40.51
C LYS A 159 -9.70 3.12 -40.13
N ASP A 160 -9.27 3.85 -39.11
CA ASP A 160 -9.98 5.03 -38.58
C ASP A 160 -9.41 6.37 -39.07
N ILE A 161 -8.57 6.36 -40.10
CA ILE A 161 -8.04 7.60 -40.69
C ILE A 161 -9.20 8.38 -41.35
N GLY A 162 -9.32 9.67 -40.99
CA GLY A 162 -10.30 10.59 -41.57
C GLY A 162 -11.75 10.45 -41.07
N LYS A 163 -12.05 9.50 -40.14
CA LYS A 163 -13.43 9.30 -39.66
C LYS A 163 -13.91 10.40 -38.72
N ASP A 164 -13.06 10.97 -37.92
CA ASP A 164 -13.40 11.98 -36.91
C ASP A 164 -12.46 13.18 -36.99
N ARG A 165 -12.85 14.30 -36.39
CA ARG A 165 -11.98 15.48 -36.23
C ARG A 165 -10.74 15.16 -35.39
N PRO A 166 -9.62 15.90 -35.57
CA PRO A 166 -8.44 15.78 -34.71
C PRO A 166 -8.81 16.10 -33.26
N CYS A 167 -8.25 15.35 -32.32
CA CYS A 167 -8.52 15.51 -30.90
C CYS A 167 -7.66 16.64 -30.31
N LEU A 168 -7.96 17.02 -29.05
CA LEU A 168 -7.24 18.07 -28.31
C LEU A 168 -5.71 17.90 -28.36
N ASN A 169 -5.20 16.66 -28.26
CA ASN A 169 -3.76 16.40 -28.26
C ASN A 169 -3.04 16.89 -29.55
N TYR A 170 -3.74 16.98 -30.68
CA TYR A 170 -3.21 17.61 -31.87
C TYR A 170 -3.11 19.13 -31.72
N HIS A 171 -4.16 19.75 -31.23
CA HIS A 171 -4.22 21.22 -31.07
C HIS A 171 -3.21 21.73 -30.05
N ILE A 172 -2.95 20.97 -28.97
CA ILE A 172 -1.91 21.28 -27.98
C ILE A 172 -0.53 20.72 -28.33
N LYS A 173 -0.33 20.33 -29.59
CA LYS A 173 0.94 19.84 -30.15
C LYS A 173 1.56 18.62 -29.44
N GLN A 174 0.74 17.77 -28.81
CA GLN A 174 1.20 16.52 -28.20
C GLN A 174 1.02 15.28 -29.08
N CYS A 175 0.47 15.45 -30.31
CA CYS A 175 0.27 14.37 -31.25
C CYS A 175 0.34 14.90 -32.68
N LYS A 176 1.02 14.20 -33.58
CA LYS A 176 1.11 14.51 -35.02
C LYS A 176 -0.14 14.13 -35.83
N ALA A 177 -1.23 13.73 -35.16
CA ALA A 177 -2.51 13.34 -35.73
C ALA A 177 -2.42 12.31 -36.90
N PRO A 178 -1.83 11.13 -36.71
CA PRO A 178 -1.84 10.09 -37.72
C PRO A 178 -3.26 9.63 -38.07
N CYS A 179 -4.24 9.87 -37.20
CA CYS A 179 -5.65 9.61 -37.44
C CYS A 179 -6.30 10.55 -38.48
N GLN A 180 -5.60 11.59 -38.93
CA GLN A 180 -6.01 12.49 -40.00
C GLN A 180 -5.15 12.31 -41.28
N GLY A 181 -4.16 11.42 -41.23
CA GLY A 181 -3.21 11.28 -42.31
C GLY A 181 -2.20 12.44 -42.44
N TYR A 182 -2.06 13.27 -41.38
CA TYR A 182 -1.14 14.43 -41.40
C TYR A 182 0.34 14.02 -41.29
N ILE A 183 0.61 12.76 -41.01
CA ILE A 183 1.95 12.16 -41.00
C ILE A 183 1.90 10.77 -41.62
N SER A 184 2.91 10.42 -42.44
CA SER A 184 3.03 9.09 -43.01
C SER A 184 3.43 8.04 -41.94
N GLU A 185 3.19 6.75 -42.23
CA GLU A 185 3.63 5.67 -41.34
C GLU A 185 5.17 5.68 -41.18
N GLU A 186 5.92 5.92 -42.25
CA GLU A 186 7.37 5.95 -42.22
C GLU A 186 7.91 7.05 -41.30
N GLN A 187 7.47 8.29 -41.49
CA GLN A 187 7.85 9.42 -40.65
C GLN A 187 7.46 9.24 -39.19
N TYR A 188 6.30 8.59 -38.95
CA TYR A 188 5.87 8.30 -37.60
C TYR A 188 6.76 7.23 -36.96
N ARG A 189 7.16 6.21 -37.72
CA ARG A 189 8.07 5.15 -37.25
C ARG A 189 9.46 5.71 -36.91
N GLU A 190 9.96 6.71 -37.64
CA GLU A 190 11.20 7.41 -37.26
C GLU A 190 11.10 8.01 -35.87
N SER A 191 9.98 8.69 -35.57
CA SER A 191 9.74 9.22 -34.21
C SER A 191 9.72 8.12 -33.16
N ILE A 192 9.18 6.94 -33.47
CA ILE A 192 9.19 5.75 -32.57
C ILE A 192 10.61 5.20 -32.41
N HIS A 193 11.44 5.21 -33.45
CA HIS A 193 12.84 4.81 -33.32
C HIS A 193 13.60 5.73 -32.35
N GLU A 194 13.38 7.04 -32.42
CA GLU A 194 13.99 7.99 -31.47
C GLU A 194 13.47 7.77 -30.04
N VAL A 195 12.18 7.46 -29.85
CA VAL A 195 11.62 7.07 -28.55
C VAL A 195 12.31 5.82 -28.00
N ILE A 196 12.53 4.81 -28.82
CA ILE A 196 13.22 3.58 -28.41
C ILE A 196 14.66 3.88 -28.01
N ARG A 197 15.36 4.75 -28.78
CA ARG A 197 16.71 5.23 -28.41
C ARG A 197 16.71 5.95 -27.07
N PHE A 198 15.74 6.85 -26.85
CA PHE A 198 15.57 7.55 -25.59
C PHE A 198 15.34 6.57 -24.42
N LEU A 199 14.45 5.59 -24.57
CA LEU A 199 14.16 4.58 -23.55
C LEU A 199 15.37 3.65 -23.28
N ASN A 200 16.22 3.45 -24.27
CA ASN A 200 17.51 2.77 -24.12
C ASN A 200 18.60 3.69 -23.52
N GLY A 201 18.25 4.94 -23.19
CA GLY A 201 19.14 5.88 -22.51
C GLY A 201 20.09 6.67 -23.41
N HIS A 202 19.91 6.67 -24.71
CA HIS A 202 20.68 7.52 -25.65
C HIS A 202 20.09 8.93 -25.67
N TYR A 203 20.50 9.74 -24.69
CA TYR A 203 19.96 11.11 -24.52
C TYR A 203 20.76 12.17 -25.28
N ASP A 204 21.97 11.86 -25.75
CA ASP A 204 22.91 12.86 -26.30
C ASP A 204 22.32 13.63 -27.49
N VAL A 205 21.62 12.93 -28.40
CA VAL A 205 20.98 13.52 -29.56
C VAL A 205 19.87 14.50 -29.17
N ILE A 206 18.97 14.09 -28.30
CA ILE A 206 17.85 14.95 -27.88
C ILE A 206 18.31 16.13 -27.03
N LEU A 207 19.35 15.96 -26.20
CA LEU A 207 19.92 17.05 -25.43
C LEU A 207 20.50 18.13 -26.36
N LYS A 208 21.24 17.72 -27.39
CA LYS A 208 21.82 18.63 -28.39
C LYS A 208 20.74 19.33 -29.22
N ASP A 209 19.74 18.59 -29.72
CA ASP A 209 18.60 19.13 -30.47
C ASP A 209 17.81 20.16 -29.63
N LEU A 210 17.59 19.90 -28.34
CA LEU A 210 16.94 20.88 -27.46
C LEU A 210 17.80 22.12 -27.21
N GLU A 211 19.10 21.98 -27.05
CA GLU A 211 20.03 23.11 -26.91
C GLU A 211 20.04 23.99 -28.16
N GLU A 212 20.07 23.40 -29.37
CA GLU A 212 19.97 24.10 -30.65
C GLU A 212 18.61 24.84 -30.77
N LYS A 213 17.49 24.18 -30.44
CA LYS A 213 16.15 24.80 -30.46
C LYS A 213 16.00 25.96 -29.48
N ILE A 214 16.65 25.90 -28.32
CA ILE A 214 16.68 27.04 -27.38
C ILE A 214 17.37 28.23 -27.98
N LEU A 215 18.52 28.03 -28.64
CA LEU A 215 19.26 29.10 -29.31
C LEU A 215 18.45 29.72 -30.44
N GLU A 216 17.91 28.91 -31.35
CA GLU A 216 17.06 29.38 -32.44
C GLU A 216 15.83 30.17 -31.98
N ALA A 217 15.13 29.67 -30.94
CA ALA A 217 13.98 30.38 -30.40
C ALA A 217 14.38 31.69 -29.72
N SER A 218 15.55 31.75 -29.10
CA SER A 218 16.08 32.97 -28.48
C SER A 218 16.46 34.00 -29.54
N GLU A 219 17.11 33.60 -30.64
CA GLU A 219 17.48 34.47 -31.78
C GLU A 219 16.23 35.05 -32.47
N LYS A 220 15.17 34.25 -32.58
CA LYS A 220 13.86 34.67 -33.12
C LYS A 220 13.00 35.46 -32.12
N MET A 221 13.50 35.76 -30.91
CA MET A 221 12.79 36.40 -29.80
C MET A 221 11.48 35.65 -29.35
N GLU A 222 11.37 34.37 -29.61
CA GLU A 222 10.27 33.51 -29.22
C GLU A 222 10.49 32.96 -27.78
N PHE A 223 10.48 33.86 -26.80
CA PHE A 223 10.90 33.55 -25.43
C PHE A 223 10.04 32.47 -24.76
N GLU A 224 8.73 32.40 -25.03
CA GLU A 224 7.85 31.34 -24.51
C GLU A 224 8.29 29.95 -24.98
N LYS A 225 8.64 29.79 -26.25
CA LYS A 225 9.17 28.54 -26.80
C LYS A 225 10.54 28.19 -26.20
N ALA A 226 11.41 29.19 -26.04
CA ALA A 226 12.71 28.99 -25.44
C ALA A 226 12.60 28.49 -23.98
N ILE A 227 11.63 29.00 -23.21
CA ILE A 227 11.34 28.54 -21.86
C ILE A 227 10.83 27.09 -21.88
N GLU A 228 9.89 26.76 -22.80
CA GLU A 228 9.36 25.41 -22.95
C GLU A 228 10.49 24.39 -23.26
N TYR A 229 11.37 24.70 -24.22
CA TYR A 229 12.50 23.83 -24.54
C TYR A 229 13.50 23.71 -23.39
N ARG A 230 13.70 24.76 -22.59
CA ARG A 230 14.56 24.73 -21.39
C ARG A 230 13.99 23.83 -20.31
N GLU A 231 12.68 23.83 -20.09
CA GLU A 231 12.01 22.92 -19.15
C GLU A 231 12.12 21.46 -19.60
N LEU A 232 11.95 21.20 -20.91
CA LEU A 232 12.15 19.87 -21.49
C LEU A 232 13.59 19.40 -21.31
N LEU A 233 14.57 20.26 -21.61
CA LEU A 233 16.00 19.98 -21.42
C LEU A 233 16.31 19.64 -19.95
N GLY A 234 15.76 20.42 -19.01
CA GLY A 234 15.89 20.16 -17.57
C GLY A 234 15.30 18.81 -17.14
N SER A 235 14.17 18.43 -17.72
CA SER A 235 13.51 17.15 -17.46
C SER A 235 14.31 15.97 -18.00
N VAL A 236 14.85 16.08 -19.22
CA VAL A 236 15.74 15.06 -19.80
C VAL A 236 17.02 14.92 -18.98
N LYS A 237 17.67 16.05 -18.60
CA LYS A 237 18.88 16.03 -17.74
C LYS A 237 18.63 15.37 -16.38
N LYS A 238 17.46 15.58 -15.75
CA LYS A 238 17.08 14.89 -14.50
C LYS A 238 16.98 13.38 -14.67
N ILE A 239 16.41 12.90 -15.77
CA ILE A 239 16.34 11.46 -16.05
C ILE A 239 17.74 10.90 -16.31
N ALA A 240 18.54 11.57 -17.12
CA ALA A 240 19.92 11.17 -17.43
C ALA A 240 20.82 11.12 -16.18
N GLN A 241 20.69 12.07 -15.25
CA GLN A 241 21.46 12.10 -14.00
C GLN A 241 21.11 10.96 -13.03
N LYS A 242 19.85 10.51 -12.99
CA LYS A 242 19.44 9.37 -12.15
C LYS A 242 20.04 8.03 -12.60
N GLN A 243 20.57 7.95 -13.83
CA GLN A 243 21.09 6.73 -14.43
C GLN A 243 22.63 6.68 -14.49
N LYS A 244 23.30 7.30 -13.53
CA LYS A 244 24.78 7.50 -13.53
C LYS A 244 25.66 6.25 -13.42
N ILE A 245 25.11 5.08 -13.04
CA ILE A 245 25.90 3.83 -13.00
C ILE A 245 25.80 3.21 -14.39
N THR A 246 26.82 3.45 -15.21
CA THR A 246 26.95 2.84 -16.53
C THR A 246 27.95 1.70 -16.45
N ASP A 247 27.52 0.50 -16.85
CA ASP A 247 28.42 -0.58 -17.19
C ASP A 247 28.64 -0.56 -18.72
N SER A 248 29.87 -0.57 -19.13
CA SER A 248 30.29 -0.50 -20.54
C SER A 248 29.87 -1.72 -21.37
N SER A 249 29.40 -2.81 -20.76
CA SER A 249 29.03 -4.05 -21.45
C SER A 249 27.69 -3.98 -22.20
N GLY A 250 26.82 -3.00 -21.88
CA GLY A 250 25.49 -2.88 -22.50
C GLY A 250 24.51 -4.02 -22.16
N GLU A 251 24.84 -4.89 -21.23
CA GLU A 251 24.05 -6.08 -20.88
C GLU A 251 22.97 -5.78 -19.84
N ASP A 252 21.89 -6.59 -19.89
CA ASP A 252 20.82 -6.57 -18.89
C ASP A 252 21.20 -7.48 -17.72
N ARG A 253 21.22 -6.91 -16.51
CA ARG A 253 21.52 -7.66 -15.29
C ARG A 253 20.79 -7.14 -14.08
N ASP A 254 20.59 -8.02 -13.09
CA ASP A 254 20.12 -7.63 -11.77
C ASP A 254 21.21 -7.91 -10.74
N ILE A 255 21.38 -7.00 -9.79
CA ILE A 255 22.34 -7.13 -8.69
C ILE A 255 21.57 -7.34 -7.42
N LEU A 256 21.83 -8.44 -6.72
CA LEU A 256 21.13 -8.85 -5.53
C LEU A 256 22.12 -8.89 -4.36
N ALA A 257 21.79 -8.22 -3.28
CA ALA A 257 22.56 -8.31 -2.05
C ALA A 257 21.65 -8.34 -0.83
N VAL A 258 22.02 -9.11 0.18
CA VAL A 258 21.24 -9.30 1.39
C VAL A 258 21.95 -8.71 2.61
N ALA A 259 21.20 -8.03 3.46
CA ALA A 259 21.56 -7.76 4.83
C ALA A 259 20.57 -8.51 5.74
N LYS A 260 21.09 -9.16 6.78
CA LYS A 260 20.27 -9.86 7.77
C LYS A 260 20.67 -9.49 9.18
N ASP A 261 19.74 -9.60 10.10
CA ASP A 261 19.97 -9.60 11.53
C ASP A 261 19.40 -10.86 12.22
N ALA A 262 19.07 -10.78 13.51
CA ALA A 262 18.58 -11.93 14.26
C ALA A 262 17.24 -12.48 13.77
N GLU A 263 16.34 -11.65 13.26
CA GLU A 263 14.96 -12.06 12.90
C GLU A 263 14.62 -11.81 11.45
N ASP A 264 15.09 -10.70 10.86
CA ASP A 264 14.68 -10.21 9.55
C ASP A 264 15.85 -10.13 8.57
N ALA A 265 15.52 -10.21 7.28
CA ALA A 265 16.46 -9.95 6.20
C ALA A 265 15.88 -8.99 5.18
N VAL A 266 16.77 -8.20 4.56
CA VAL A 266 16.45 -7.30 3.44
C VAL A 266 17.30 -7.68 2.25
N VAL A 267 16.66 -7.96 1.12
CA VAL A 267 17.33 -8.10 -0.16
C VAL A 267 17.19 -6.81 -0.95
N GLN A 268 18.30 -6.20 -1.30
CA GLN A 268 18.38 -5.05 -2.20
C GLN A 268 18.57 -5.55 -3.62
N VAL A 269 17.78 -5.01 -4.54
CA VAL A 269 17.89 -5.29 -5.98
C VAL A 269 18.24 -4.00 -6.72
N PHE A 270 19.23 -4.07 -7.62
CA PHE A 270 19.49 -3.03 -8.62
C PHE A 270 19.17 -3.59 -10.01
N PHE A 271 18.33 -2.88 -10.74
CA PHE A 271 17.92 -3.25 -12.09
C PHE A 271 18.80 -2.50 -13.12
N ILE A 272 19.66 -3.24 -13.81
CA ILE A 272 20.52 -2.70 -14.88
C ILE A 272 19.99 -3.18 -16.23
N ARG A 273 19.73 -2.24 -17.14
CA ARG A 273 19.24 -2.53 -18.49
C ARG A 273 20.06 -1.71 -19.49
N GLY A 274 20.58 -2.38 -20.54
CA GLY A 274 21.48 -1.74 -21.47
C GLY A 274 22.72 -1.13 -20.81
N GLY A 275 23.24 -1.75 -19.74
CA GLY A 275 24.37 -1.24 -18.96
C GLY A 275 24.05 -0.08 -18.02
N ARG A 276 22.79 0.34 -17.87
CA ARG A 276 22.38 1.48 -17.04
C ARG A 276 21.48 1.07 -15.89
N LEU A 277 21.67 1.70 -14.73
CA LEU A 277 20.79 1.52 -13.56
C LEU A 277 19.46 2.22 -13.81
N ILE A 278 18.40 1.45 -14.10
CA ILE A 278 17.05 1.98 -14.33
C ILE A 278 16.21 2.08 -13.05
N GLY A 279 16.59 1.34 -11.99
CA GLY A 279 15.88 1.37 -10.73
C GLY A 279 16.58 0.55 -9.65
N ARG A 280 16.17 0.80 -8.42
CA ARG A 280 16.55 0.02 -7.24
C ARG A 280 15.35 -0.19 -6.36
N ASP A 281 15.24 -1.37 -5.76
CA ASP A 281 14.21 -1.66 -4.78
C ASP A 281 14.74 -2.61 -3.71
N HIS A 282 14.02 -2.71 -2.59
CA HIS A 282 14.36 -3.58 -1.50
C HIS A 282 13.15 -4.39 -1.06
N PHE A 283 13.41 -5.56 -0.52
CA PHE A 283 12.41 -6.55 -0.14
C PHE A 283 12.72 -7.10 1.23
N PHE A 284 11.69 -7.16 2.08
CA PHE A 284 11.79 -7.79 3.39
C PHE A 284 11.44 -9.27 3.30
N LEU A 285 12.27 -10.09 3.95
CA LEU A 285 12.02 -11.53 4.13
C LEU A 285 11.89 -11.82 5.63
N ARG A 286 10.82 -12.49 6.00
CA ARG A 286 10.59 -12.99 7.36
C ARG A 286 11.01 -14.44 7.49
N ASN A 287 11.17 -14.89 8.74
CA ASN A 287 11.57 -16.26 9.10
C ASN A 287 12.94 -16.65 8.58
N SER A 288 13.87 -15.68 8.48
CA SER A 288 15.23 -15.87 7.94
C SER A 288 16.31 -16.04 9.02
N SER A 289 15.93 -16.12 10.31
CA SER A 289 16.86 -16.07 11.44
C SER A 289 17.99 -17.10 11.39
N GLU A 290 17.71 -18.34 10.97
CA GLU A 290 18.69 -19.43 10.93
C GLU A 290 19.29 -19.69 9.54
N GLU A 291 18.77 -19.02 8.50
CA GLU A 291 19.25 -19.21 7.14
C GLU A 291 20.54 -18.45 6.86
N SER A 292 21.43 -19.04 6.08
CA SER A 292 22.59 -18.34 5.54
C SER A 292 22.14 -17.28 4.54
N LYS A 293 23.00 -16.31 4.25
CA LYS A 293 22.71 -15.29 3.23
C LYS A 293 22.49 -15.91 1.84
N GLY A 294 23.20 -16.99 1.53
CA GLY A 294 23.00 -17.76 0.30
C GLY A 294 21.59 -18.33 0.21
N GLN A 295 21.10 -19.01 1.26
CA GLN A 295 19.76 -19.58 1.33
C GLN A 295 18.65 -18.50 1.25
N ILE A 296 18.88 -17.33 1.88
CA ILE A 296 17.96 -16.19 1.76
C ILE A 296 17.89 -15.69 0.32
N LEU A 297 19.05 -15.58 -0.36
CA LEU A 297 19.09 -15.19 -1.78
C LEU A 297 18.41 -16.22 -2.68
N GLU A 298 18.59 -17.53 -2.42
CA GLU A 298 17.89 -18.59 -3.14
C GLU A 298 16.37 -18.48 -2.98
N SER A 299 15.90 -18.34 -1.74
CA SER A 299 14.48 -18.14 -1.42
C SER A 299 13.90 -16.89 -2.11
N PHE A 300 14.67 -15.80 -2.13
CA PHE A 300 14.29 -14.58 -2.83
C PHE A 300 14.23 -14.78 -4.35
N ILE A 301 15.26 -15.36 -4.96
CA ILE A 301 15.32 -15.60 -6.41
C ILE A 301 14.12 -16.46 -6.85
N LYS A 302 13.84 -17.54 -6.13
CA LYS A 302 12.69 -18.42 -6.39
C LYS A 302 11.37 -17.66 -6.39
N GLN A 303 11.08 -16.90 -5.32
CA GLN A 303 9.80 -16.21 -5.16
C GLN A 303 9.67 -14.99 -6.08
N PHE A 304 10.72 -14.19 -6.21
CA PHE A 304 10.72 -12.99 -7.02
C PHE A 304 10.57 -13.29 -8.51
N TYR A 305 11.44 -14.15 -9.05
CA TYR A 305 11.41 -14.48 -10.48
C TYR A 305 10.29 -15.44 -10.86
N ALA A 306 9.65 -16.14 -9.92
CA ALA A 306 8.41 -16.86 -10.20
C ALA A 306 7.29 -15.92 -10.66
N GLY A 307 7.18 -14.74 -10.03
CA GLY A 307 6.16 -13.73 -10.33
C GLY A 307 6.57 -12.67 -11.36
N THR A 308 7.88 -12.50 -11.61
CA THR A 308 8.40 -11.42 -12.47
C THR A 308 8.39 -11.83 -13.94
N PRO A 309 7.84 -11.00 -14.84
CA PRO A 309 7.75 -11.34 -16.27
C PRO A 309 9.06 -11.16 -17.04
N PHE A 310 10.02 -10.41 -16.49
CA PHE A 310 11.32 -10.14 -17.11
C PHE A 310 12.44 -10.80 -16.31
N ILE A 311 13.29 -11.56 -16.98
CA ILE A 311 14.49 -12.20 -16.41
C ILE A 311 15.71 -11.68 -17.18
N PRO A 312 16.72 -11.07 -16.51
CA PRO A 312 17.95 -10.59 -17.16
C PRO A 312 18.86 -11.75 -17.60
N ALA A 313 19.89 -11.42 -18.39
CA ALA A 313 20.89 -12.40 -18.81
C ALA A 313 21.83 -12.84 -17.66
N GLU A 314 22.06 -11.94 -16.71
CA GLU A 314 23.00 -12.16 -15.61
C GLU A 314 22.39 -11.69 -14.28
N LEU A 315 22.50 -12.54 -13.26
CA LEU A 315 22.28 -12.16 -11.88
C LEU A 315 23.63 -12.07 -11.18
N MET A 316 23.94 -10.92 -10.59
CA MET A 316 25.12 -10.74 -9.75
C MET A 316 24.70 -10.79 -8.27
N ILE A 317 25.35 -11.62 -7.52
CA ILE A 317 25.03 -11.87 -6.11
C ILE A 317 26.27 -11.74 -5.24
N GLN A 318 26.07 -11.56 -3.94
CA GLN A 318 27.18 -11.36 -2.99
C GLN A 318 27.83 -12.64 -2.49
N GLU A 319 27.13 -13.78 -2.50
CA GLU A 319 27.60 -15.06 -1.96
C GLU A 319 27.22 -16.21 -2.90
N GLU A 320 27.98 -17.31 -2.85
CA GLU A 320 27.66 -18.52 -3.63
C GLU A 320 26.35 -19.15 -3.12
N LEU A 321 25.63 -19.78 -4.05
CA LEU A 321 24.38 -20.49 -3.79
C LEU A 321 24.62 -22.00 -3.85
N GLU A 322 23.96 -22.75 -2.94
CA GLU A 322 23.99 -24.21 -2.95
C GLU A 322 23.26 -24.77 -4.17
N GLU A 323 22.14 -24.13 -4.56
CA GLU A 323 21.28 -24.57 -5.67
C GLU A 323 21.51 -23.76 -6.97
N ARG A 324 22.71 -23.21 -7.17
CA ARG A 324 23.01 -22.33 -8.29
C ARG A 324 22.67 -22.93 -9.65
N GLU A 325 23.08 -24.17 -9.92
CA GLU A 325 22.95 -24.81 -11.25
C GLU A 325 21.48 -24.98 -11.63
N ILE A 326 20.65 -25.46 -10.69
CA ILE A 326 19.23 -25.66 -10.95
C ILE A 326 18.46 -24.34 -11.09
N LEU A 327 18.89 -23.30 -10.35
CA LEU A 327 18.31 -21.94 -10.50
C LEU A 327 18.68 -21.35 -11.86
N GLU A 328 19.92 -21.50 -12.34
CA GLU A 328 20.32 -21.09 -13.69
C GLU A 328 19.52 -21.81 -14.78
N GLU A 329 19.29 -23.13 -14.62
CA GLU A 329 18.49 -23.93 -15.54
C GLU A 329 17.03 -23.47 -15.55
N TRP A 330 16.42 -23.30 -14.38
CA TRP A 330 15.05 -22.82 -14.24
C TRP A 330 14.84 -21.44 -14.86
N LEU A 331 15.70 -20.48 -14.53
CA LEU A 331 15.63 -19.13 -15.07
C LEU A 331 15.88 -19.11 -16.58
N SER A 332 16.82 -19.92 -17.09
CA SER A 332 17.10 -20.03 -18.52
C SER A 332 15.91 -20.60 -19.30
N LYS A 333 15.24 -21.61 -18.75
CA LYS A 333 14.03 -22.20 -19.32
C LYS A 333 12.87 -21.19 -19.39
N LYS A 334 12.71 -20.41 -18.30
CA LYS A 334 11.67 -19.38 -18.21
C LYS A 334 11.96 -18.17 -19.14
N ARG A 335 13.23 -17.80 -19.31
CA ARG A 335 13.66 -16.72 -20.20
C ARG A 335 13.70 -17.13 -21.68
N GLU A 336 13.72 -18.44 -21.98
CA GLU A 336 13.98 -19.06 -23.30
C GLU A 336 15.43 -18.79 -23.82
N HIS A 337 16.31 -18.25 -22.97
CA HIS A 337 17.71 -17.97 -23.25
C HIS A 337 18.55 -18.14 -21.99
N ARG A 338 19.84 -18.39 -22.17
CA ARG A 338 20.74 -18.68 -21.05
C ARG A 338 20.80 -17.52 -20.03
N VAL A 339 20.73 -17.90 -18.75
CA VAL A 339 20.90 -17.00 -17.60
C VAL A 339 22.08 -17.47 -16.78
N HIS A 340 22.90 -16.54 -16.31
CA HIS A 340 24.05 -16.82 -15.45
C HIS A 340 23.87 -16.16 -14.09
N ILE A 341 24.20 -16.90 -13.03
CA ILE A 341 24.31 -16.39 -11.67
C ILE A 341 25.80 -16.31 -11.32
N ARG A 342 26.31 -15.13 -10.98
CA ARG A 342 27.73 -14.90 -10.73
C ARG A 342 27.98 -14.16 -9.42
N VAL A 343 29.06 -14.53 -8.74
CA VAL A 343 29.62 -13.82 -7.59
C VAL A 343 30.87 -13.08 -8.06
N PRO A 344 30.79 -11.77 -8.33
CA PRO A 344 31.97 -11.02 -8.75
C PRO A 344 32.91 -10.79 -7.57
N LYS A 345 34.22 -11.10 -7.78
CA LYS A 345 35.24 -11.03 -6.72
C LYS A 345 36.18 -9.83 -6.87
N LYS A 346 36.10 -9.05 -7.97
CA LYS A 346 36.95 -7.91 -8.24
C LYS A 346 36.35 -6.97 -9.31
N GLY A 347 36.82 -5.74 -9.36
CA GLY A 347 36.51 -4.77 -10.39
C GLY A 347 35.19 -4.03 -10.17
N GLU A 348 34.65 -3.43 -11.24
CA GLU A 348 33.42 -2.63 -11.19
C GLU A 348 32.19 -3.44 -10.78
N LYS A 349 32.10 -4.69 -11.22
CA LYS A 349 31.00 -5.60 -10.89
C LYS A 349 30.93 -5.88 -9.38
N GLU A 350 32.07 -6.08 -8.74
CA GLU A 350 32.14 -6.28 -7.29
C GLU A 350 31.73 -4.99 -6.55
N LYS A 351 32.19 -3.82 -6.99
CA LYS A 351 31.79 -2.54 -6.39
C LYS A 351 30.28 -2.31 -6.41
N LEU A 352 29.60 -2.76 -7.47
CA LEU A 352 28.15 -2.66 -7.58
C LEU A 352 27.43 -3.60 -6.58
N VAL A 353 27.94 -4.83 -6.40
CA VAL A 353 27.39 -5.75 -5.38
C VAL A 353 27.64 -5.19 -3.97
N GLU A 354 28.81 -4.64 -3.71
CA GLU A 354 29.13 -4.01 -2.44
C GLU A 354 28.24 -2.78 -2.16
N LEU A 355 27.94 -1.99 -3.21
CA LEU A 355 26.99 -0.88 -3.09
C LEU A 355 25.57 -1.37 -2.77
N ALA A 356 25.12 -2.45 -3.39
CA ALA A 356 23.83 -3.07 -3.08
C ALA A 356 23.80 -3.58 -1.63
N ARG A 357 24.89 -4.21 -1.16
CA ARG A 357 25.04 -4.69 0.22
C ARG A 357 24.94 -3.54 1.24
N LYS A 358 25.64 -2.43 0.99
CA LYS A 358 25.55 -1.23 1.84
C LYS A 358 24.14 -0.66 1.88
N ASN A 359 23.45 -0.62 0.75
CA ASN A 359 22.06 -0.16 0.68
C ASN A 359 21.12 -1.10 1.45
N ALA A 360 21.26 -2.42 1.32
CA ALA A 360 20.50 -3.39 2.10
C ALA A 360 20.66 -3.16 3.62
N ALA A 361 21.89 -2.97 4.08
CA ALA A 361 22.19 -2.70 5.50
C ALA A 361 21.58 -1.39 5.98
N LEU A 362 21.64 -0.32 5.18
CA LEU A 362 21.03 0.96 5.51
C LEU A 362 19.50 0.84 5.65
N VAL A 363 18.84 0.14 4.73
CA VAL A 363 17.38 -0.08 4.77
C VAL A 363 17.00 -0.85 6.03
N LEU A 364 17.70 -1.96 6.31
CA LEU A 364 17.45 -2.79 7.49
C LEU A 364 17.55 -1.98 8.79
N ASN A 365 18.58 -1.14 8.93
CA ASN A 365 18.79 -0.30 10.11
C ASN A 365 17.72 0.81 10.23
N THR A 366 17.40 1.49 9.13
CA THR A 366 16.39 2.57 9.11
C THR A 366 15.00 2.05 9.46
N ASP A 367 14.61 0.90 8.94
CA ASP A 367 13.31 0.28 9.25
C ASP A 367 13.25 -0.21 10.69
N LYS A 368 14.33 -0.76 11.24
CA LYS A 368 14.39 -1.09 12.67
C LYS A 368 14.17 0.11 13.57
N GLU A 369 14.84 1.23 13.28
CA GLU A 369 14.62 2.46 14.03
C GLU A 369 13.17 2.96 13.87
N ARG A 370 12.61 2.87 12.67
CA ARG A 370 11.21 3.24 12.41
C ARG A 370 10.25 2.35 13.19
N LEU A 371 10.43 1.03 13.15
CA LEU A 371 9.62 0.06 13.87
C LEU A 371 9.73 0.24 15.39
N LYS A 372 10.94 0.43 15.93
CA LYS A 372 11.14 0.76 17.36
C LYS A 372 10.45 2.06 17.76
N ARG A 373 10.53 3.10 16.92
CA ARG A 373 9.83 4.36 17.16
C ARG A 373 8.31 4.18 17.08
N GLU A 374 7.81 3.39 16.12
CA GLU A 374 6.38 3.10 15.99
C GLU A 374 5.88 2.26 17.16
N GLU A 375 6.64 1.25 17.57
CA GLU A 375 6.34 0.44 18.75
C GLU A 375 6.34 1.27 20.03
N GLY A 376 7.33 2.13 20.22
CA GLY A 376 7.36 3.09 21.33
C GLY A 376 6.14 4.00 21.35
N ARG A 377 5.75 4.53 20.17
CA ARG A 377 4.57 5.40 20.02
C ARG A 377 3.22 4.69 20.18
N THR A 378 3.19 3.38 20.14
CA THR A 378 1.96 2.57 20.20
C THR A 378 1.95 1.70 21.46
N ILE A 379 2.51 0.51 21.38
CA ILE A 379 2.52 -0.46 22.50
C ILE A 379 3.30 0.08 23.70
N GLY A 380 4.45 0.71 23.48
CA GLY A 380 5.24 1.35 24.54
C GLY A 380 4.48 2.48 25.24
N ALA A 381 3.76 3.31 24.46
CA ALA A 381 2.92 4.37 24.99
C ALA A 381 1.75 3.82 25.85
N VAL A 382 1.14 2.72 25.42
CA VAL A 382 0.09 2.04 26.24
C VAL A 382 0.67 1.52 27.54
N LYS A 383 1.86 0.89 27.52
CA LYS A 383 2.54 0.42 28.74
C LYS A 383 2.91 1.56 29.69
N GLU A 384 3.26 2.74 29.18
CA GLU A 384 3.46 3.92 30.03
C GLU A 384 2.15 4.36 30.72
N ILE A 385 1.03 4.34 29.99
CA ILE A 385 -0.30 4.62 30.56
C ILE A 385 -0.68 3.55 31.61
N GLU A 386 -0.48 2.27 31.33
CA GLU A 386 -0.69 1.17 32.28
C GLU A 386 0.07 1.40 33.58
N LYS A 387 1.36 1.76 33.47
CA LYS A 387 2.21 2.04 34.64
C LYS A 387 1.73 3.27 35.42
N LEU A 388 1.26 4.31 34.74
CA LEU A 388 0.76 5.53 35.39
C LEU A 388 -0.55 5.29 36.15
N LEU A 389 -1.41 4.45 35.63
CA LEU A 389 -2.74 4.15 36.18
C LEU A 389 -2.75 2.91 37.09
N ASP A 390 -1.60 2.24 37.26
CA ASP A 390 -1.48 0.94 37.93
C ASP A 390 -2.46 -0.12 37.36
N LEU A 391 -2.52 -0.16 36.02
CA LEU A 391 -3.32 -1.09 35.25
C LEU A 391 -2.43 -2.03 34.45
N SER A 392 -2.99 -3.13 33.97
CA SER A 392 -2.29 -4.08 33.09
C SER A 392 -3.24 -4.67 32.04
N GLY A 393 -2.68 -5.00 30.85
CA GLY A 393 -3.42 -5.69 29.81
C GLY A 393 -4.34 -4.79 28.99
N ILE A 394 -4.07 -3.49 28.91
CA ILE A 394 -4.84 -2.55 28.08
C ILE A 394 -4.56 -2.84 26.60
N VAL A 395 -5.55 -3.37 25.90
CA VAL A 395 -5.54 -3.58 24.44
C VAL A 395 -6.41 -2.56 23.75
N ARG A 396 -7.63 -2.32 24.28
CA ARG A 396 -8.65 -1.46 23.69
C ARG A 396 -8.96 -0.27 24.60
N MET A 397 -8.84 0.95 24.05
CA MET A 397 -9.23 2.20 24.69
C MET A 397 -10.36 2.86 23.90
N GLU A 398 -11.38 3.35 24.59
CA GLU A 398 -12.44 4.16 23.99
C GLU A 398 -12.44 5.55 24.59
N ALA A 399 -12.38 6.58 23.75
CA ALA A 399 -12.45 7.97 24.22
C ALA A 399 -13.73 8.64 23.74
N PHE A 400 -14.34 9.41 24.64
CA PHE A 400 -15.60 10.09 24.43
C PHE A 400 -15.44 11.60 24.54
N ASP A 401 -16.09 12.32 23.63
CA ASP A 401 -16.16 13.78 23.61
C ASP A 401 -17.58 14.24 23.28
N ILE A 402 -18.06 15.31 23.94
CA ILE A 402 -19.32 15.98 23.64
C ILE A 402 -19.01 17.32 22.99
N SER A 403 -19.58 17.53 21.83
CA SER A 403 -19.48 18.82 21.14
C SER A 403 -20.85 19.50 21.05
N ASN A 404 -20.95 20.67 21.65
CA ASN A 404 -22.13 21.53 21.65
C ASN A 404 -21.93 22.69 20.70
N THR A 405 -22.92 23.00 19.86
CA THR A 405 -22.96 24.25 19.08
C THR A 405 -24.18 25.05 19.48
N ASN A 406 -23.97 26.26 19.95
CA ASN A 406 -24.98 27.23 20.40
C ASN A 406 -26.33 27.07 19.67
N GLY A 407 -27.27 26.30 20.27
CA GLY A 407 -28.65 26.19 19.81
C GLY A 407 -29.00 25.05 18.83
N PHE A 408 -28.03 24.25 18.34
CA PHE A 408 -28.29 23.08 17.47
C PHE A 408 -27.76 21.79 18.09
N ALA A 409 -28.45 20.69 17.87
CA ALA A 409 -28.28 19.38 18.46
C ALA A 409 -26.86 19.03 18.94
N SER A 410 -26.71 18.71 20.23
CA SER A 410 -25.49 18.17 20.84
C SER A 410 -25.14 16.80 20.24
N VAL A 411 -23.87 16.54 20.09
CA VAL A 411 -23.34 15.29 19.48
C VAL A 411 -22.24 14.72 20.34
N GLY A 412 -22.38 13.43 20.67
CA GLY A 412 -21.30 12.66 21.25
C GLY A 412 -20.48 11.93 20.19
N SER A 413 -19.18 11.90 20.36
CA SER A 413 -18.25 11.12 19.55
C SER A 413 -17.59 10.03 20.41
N MET A 414 -17.36 8.87 19.80
CA MET A 414 -16.59 7.77 20.36
C MET A 414 -15.48 7.42 19.36
N VAL A 415 -14.24 7.52 19.79
CA VAL A 415 -13.09 7.03 19.05
C VAL A 415 -12.47 5.83 19.75
N VAL A 416 -11.91 4.92 18.97
CA VAL A 416 -11.40 3.64 19.47
C VAL A 416 -9.94 3.48 19.08
N TYR A 417 -9.12 3.07 20.03
CA TYR A 417 -7.71 2.74 19.82
C TYR A 417 -7.47 1.30 20.29
N GLU A 418 -6.82 0.50 19.44
CA GLU A 418 -6.34 -0.84 19.80
C GLU A 418 -4.82 -0.90 19.70
N LYS A 419 -4.17 -1.39 20.75
CA LYS A 419 -2.70 -1.47 20.87
C LYS A 419 -2.01 -0.14 20.53
N GLY A 420 -2.64 0.99 20.94
CA GLY A 420 -2.15 2.35 20.69
C GLY A 420 -2.35 2.87 19.26
N LYS A 421 -3.08 2.15 18.38
CA LYS A 421 -3.41 2.57 17.01
C LYS A 421 -4.90 2.87 16.86
N PRO A 422 -5.30 3.88 16.06
CA PRO A 422 -6.71 4.20 15.83
C PRO A 422 -7.42 3.09 15.04
N LYS A 423 -8.55 2.59 15.57
CA LYS A 423 -9.42 1.60 14.93
C LYS A 423 -10.66 2.29 14.36
N ARG A 424 -10.50 2.98 13.25
CA ARG A 424 -11.52 3.86 12.65
C ARG A 424 -12.84 3.16 12.31
N ASN A 425 -12.83 1.88 12.03
CA ASN A 425 -14.06 1.10 11.75
C ASN A 425 -15.00 1.03 12.95
N ASP A 426 -14.47 1.19 14.16
CA ASP A 426 -15.22 1.13 15.42
C ASP A 426 -15.63 2.52 15.93
N TYR A 427 -15.27 3.61 15.26
CA TYR A 427 -15.69 4.97 15.61
C TYR A 427 -17.19 5.13 15.49
N ARG A 428 -17.84 5.77 16.46
CA ARG A 428 -19.29 6.00 16.44
C ARG A 428 -19.63 7.44 16.78
N LYS A 429 -20.75 7.90 16.22
CA LYS A 429 -21.35 9.22 16.43
C LYS A 429 -22.73 9.03 17.05
N PHE A 430 -23.00 9.77 18.10
CA PHE A 430 -24.25 9.69 18.83
C PHE A 430 -24.96 11.05 18.73
N LYS A 431 -26.13 11.08 18.10
CA LYS A 431 -27.00 12.25 18.17
C LYS A 431 -27.71 12.21 19.52
N ILE A 432 -27.58 13.26 20.33
CA ILE A 432 -28.28 13.42 21.60
C ILE A 432 -29.76 13.64 21.34
N LYS A 433 -30.63 12.95 22.06
CA LYS A 433 -32.09 12.97 21.86
C LYS A 433 -32.86 13.41 23.10
N GLY A 434 -32.37 13.07 24.31
CA GLY A 434 -33.07 13.24 25.57
C GLY A 434 -32.74 14.53 26.31
N VAL A 435 -31.66 15.25 25.92
CA VAL A 435 -31.18 16.41 26.65
C VAL A 435 -31.58 17.69 25.92
N GLN A 436 -32.26 18.60 26.62
CA GLN A 436 -32.60 19.95 26.15
C GLN A 436 -31.59 20.95 26.71
N GLY A 437 -30.94 21.72 25.84
CA GLY A 437 -29.94 22.73 26.21
C GLY A 437 -28.49 22.21 26.15
N ALA A 438 -27.56 22.99 26.71
CA ALA A 438 -26.12 22.71 26.68
C ALA A 438 -25.69 22.02 27.99
N ASP A 439 -26.19 20.82 28.24
CA ASP A 439 -25.78 19.99 29.39
C ASP A 439 -24.87 18.85 28.91
N ASP A 440 -23.55 19.05 29.07
CA ASP A 440 -22.53 18.11 28.65
C ASP A 440 -22.54 16.84 29.51
N TYR A 441 -22.90 16.93 30.79
CA TYR A 441 -22.94 15.78 31.68
C TYR A 441 -24.12 14.86 31.35
N ALA A 442 -25.31 15.39 31.19
CA ALA A 442 -26.49 14.60 30.79
C ALA A 442 -26.31 14.02 29.38
N SER A 443 -25.70 14.78 28.47
CA SER A 443 -25.35 14.31 27.12
C SER A 443 -24.37 13.13 27.15
N MET A 444 -23.36 13.19 28.02
CA MET A 444 -22.37 12.12 28.19
C MET A 444 -23.02 10.87 28.81
N GLU A 445 -23.91 11.05 29.80
CA GLU A 445 -24.69 9.93 30.38
C GLU A 445 -25.52 9.20 29.32
N GLU A 446 -26.21 9.95 28.43
CA GLU A 446 -26.98 9.35 27.33
C GLU A 446 -26.06 8.55 26.36
N VAL A 447 -24.91 9.09 26.00
CA VAL A 447 -23.98 8.46 25.07
C VAL A 447 -23.45 7.14 25.64
N LEU A 448 -22.94 7.17 26.88
CA LEU A 448 -22.37 6.01 27.54
C LEU A 448 -23.42 4.94 27.80
N THR A 449 -24.62 5.31 28.29
CA THR A 449 -25.72 4.39 28.48
C THR A 449 -26.05 3.67 27.18
N ARG A 450 -26.27 4.40 26.10
CA ARG A 450 -26.59 3.81 24.79
C ARG A 450 -25.48 2.92 24.26
N ARG A 451 -24.21 3.30 24.47
CA ARG A 451 -23.04 2.51 24.06
C ARG A 451 -23.01 1.16 24.75
N PHE A 452 -23.14 1.15 26.06
CA PHE A 452 -22.96 -0.06 26.86
C PHE A 452 -24.22 -0.96 26.90
N GLU A 453 -25.42 -0.38 26.91
CA GLU A 453 -26.66 -1.17 26.77
C GLU A 453 -26.71 -1.91 25.43
N HIS A 454 -26.31 -1.22 24.32
CA HIS A 454 -26.26 -1.86 23.02
C HIS A 454 -25.22 -2.98 22.97
N GLY A 455 -24.05 -2.78 23.60
CA GLY A 455 -23.01 -3.80 23.69
C GLY A 455 -23.44 -5.02 24.54
N LEU A 456 -24.15 -4.79 25.64
CA LEU A 456 -24.74 -5.87 26.47
C LEU A 456 -25.75 -6.67 25.65
N LYS A 457 -26.61 -5.98 24.89
CA LYS A 457 -27.61 -6.63 24.03
C LYS A 457 -26.95 -7.45 22.92
N GLU A 458 -25.92 -6.92 22.25
CA GLU A 458 -25.19 -7.66 21.23
C GLU A 458 -24.52 -8.93 21.80
N ARG A 459 -24.00 -8.86 23.03
CA ARG A 459 -23.47 -10.04 23.75
C ARG A 459 -24.53 -11.09 24.10
N GLN A 460 -25.71 -10.65 24.52
CA GLN A 460 -26.83 -11.54 24.81
C GLN A 460 -27.39 -12.22 23.56
N ASP A 461 -27.44 -11.49 22.44
CA ASP A 461 -27.92 -11.97 21.14
C ASP A 461 -26.89 -12.89 20.40
N GLY A 462 -25.70 -13.11 20.97
CA GLY A 462 -24.62 -13.92 20.36
C GLY A 462 -24.08 -13.36 19.06
N LYS A 463 -24.20 -12.05 18.81
CA LYS A 463 -23.74 -11.38 17.60
C LYS A 463 -22.24 -11.08 17.68
N GLU A 464 -21.39 -12.04 17.33
CA GLU A 464 -19.95 -11.85 17.27
C GLU A 464 -19.50 -10.79 16.23
N LEU A 465 -20.34 -10.45 15.27
CA LEU A 465 -20.10 -9.44 14.22
C LEU A 465 -20.63 -8.04 14.59
N GLY A 466 -21.17 -7.84 15.78
CA GLY A 466 -21.62 -6.53 16.25
C GLY A 466 -20.45 -5.58 16.54
N SER A 467 -20.65 -4.28 16.37
CA SER A 467 -19.57 -3.30 16.58
C SER A 467 -19.41 -2.85 18.03
N PHE A 468 -20.39 -3.17 18.90
CA PHE A 468 -20.41 -2.76 20.30
C PHE A 468 -20.17 -3.90 21.30
N HIS A 469 -20.12 -5.17 20.84
CA HIS A 469 -19.94 -6.33 21.73
C HIS A 469 -18.56 -6.37 22.40
N VAL A 470 -17.53 -5.75 21.78
CA VAL A 470 -16.19 -5.64 22.39
C VAL A 470 -16.16 -4.42 23.30
N PHE A 471 -15.96 -4.65 24.59
CA PHE A 471 -15.83 -3.58 25.58
C PHE A 471 -14.38 -3.11 25.69
N PRO A 472 -14.14 -1.83 26.07
CA PRO A 472 -12.81 -1.32 26.27
C PRO A 472 -12.19 -1.81 27.60
N ASP A 473 -10.87 -1.86 27.64
CA ASP A 473 -10.09 -2.08 28.85
C ASP A 473 -9.87 -0.77 29.62
N LEU A 474 -10.02 0.37 28.95
CA LEU A 474 -9.93 1.71 29.54
C LEU A 474 -10.85 2.67 28.78
N ILE A 475 -11.65 3.43 29.54
CA ILE A 475 -12.44 4.56 29.03
C ILE A 475 -11.69 5.85 29.32
N MET A 476 -11.58 6.73 28.31
CA MET A 476 -10.97 8.05 28.42
C MET A 476 -12.02 9.15 28.20
N MET A 477 -12.16 10.02 29.19
CA MET A 477 -13.09 11.13 29.14
C MET A 477 -12.36 12.44 28.82
N ASP A 478 -12.91 13.25 27.90
CA ASP A 478 -12.34 14.56 27.58
C ASP A 478 -12.71 15.61 28.63
N GLY A 479 -12.39 15.32 29.88
CA GLY A 479 -12.62 16.18 31.02
C GLY A 479 -12.15 15.55 32.33
N GLY A 480 -12.22 16.35 33.39
CA GLY A 480 -11.77 15.94 34.72
C GLY A 480 -12.85 15.19 35.53
N LYS A 481 -12.80 15.39 36.85
CA LYS A 481 -13.62 14.70 37.88
C LYS A 481 -15.12 14.57 37.53
N GLY A 482 -15.73 15.61 36.99
CA GLY A 482 -17.19 15.59 36.71
C GLY A 482 -17.57 14.57 35.67
N GLN A 483 -16.89 14.53 34.53
CA GLN A 483 -17.17 13.58 33.46
C GLN A 483 -16.82 12.13 33.84
N VAL A 484 -15.73 11.93 34.59
CA VAL A 484 -15.36 10.61 35.12
C VAL A 484 -16.45 10.07 36.05
N ASN A 485 -17.01 10.91 36.94
CA ASN A 485 -18.10 10.49 37.84
C ASN A 485 -19.36 10.09 37.09
N VAL A 486 -19.72 10.80 36.02
CA VAL A 486 -20.84 10.42 35.13
C VAL A 486 -20.62 9.04 34.52
N ALA A 487 -19.41 8.79 33.99
CA ALA A 487 -19.08 7.51 33.39
C ALA A 487 -19.13 6.37 34.41
N LEU A 488 -18.57 6.56 35.61
CA LEU A 488 -18.60 5.59 36.68
C LEU A 488 -20.05 5.29 37.13
N ALA A 489 -20.93 6.31 37.25
CA ALA A 489 -22.33 6.11 37.62
C ALA A 489 -23.10 5.29 36.57
N VAL A 490 -22.83 5.50 35.27
CA VAL A 490 -23.43 4.69 34.18
C VAL A 490 -22.96 3.24 34.25
N LEU A 491 -21.65 3.04 34.44
CA LEU A 491 -21.08 1.69 34.52
C LEU A 491 -21.62 0.92 35.74
N ASP A 492 -21.76 1.59 36.88
CA ASP A 492 -22.35 0.99 38.10
C ASP A 492 -23.81 0.56 37.89
N LYS A 493 -24.64 1.44 37.27
CA LYS A 493 -26.03 1.09 36.90
C LYS A 493 -26.10 -0.14 35.97
N LEU A 494 -25.12 -0.35 35.14
CA LEU A 494 -25.05 -1.46 34.16
C LEU A 494 -24.25 -2.67 34.68
N HIS A 495 -23.78 -2.63 35.92
CA HIS A 495 -22.94 -3.66 36.55
C HIS A 495 -21.68 -3.99 35.76
N LEU A 496 -21.02 -2.97 35.17
CA LEU A 496 -19.79 -3.08 34.40
C LEU A 496 -18.60 -2.54 35.21
N GLN A 497 -17.51 -3.32 35.23
CA GLN A 497 -16.25 -2.90 35.86
C GLN A 497 -15.21 -2.57 34.80
N ILE A 498 -15.23 -1.32 34.33
CA ILE A 498 -14.27 -0.82 33.33
C ILE A 498 -13.57 0.40 33.92
N PRO A 499 -12.24 0.45 33.94
CA PRO A 499 -11.48 1.63 34.39
C PRO A 499 -11.86 2.88 33.58
N VAL A 500 -12.05 4.00 34.28
CA VAL A 500 -12.35 5.30 33.66
C VAL A 500 -11.30 6.32 34.06
N CYS A 501 -10.70 6.96 33.07
CA CYS A 501 -9.69 7.99 33.25
C CYS A 501 -10.15 9.30 32.59
N GLY A 502 -9.98 10.42 33.27
CA GLY A 502 -10.23 11.76 32.76
C GLY A 502 -8.96 12.44 32.27
N MET A 503 -9.04 13.18 31.18
CA MET A 503 -7.94 14.00 30.65
C MET A 503 -8.09 15.43 31.20
N VAL A 504 -7.28 15.77 32.21
CA VAL A 504 -7.35 17.08 32.88
C VAL A 504 -6.68 18.15 32.02
N LYS A 505 -7.37 19.27 31.81
CA LYS A 505 -6.88 20.39 31.02
C LYS A 505 -6.32 21.52 31.91
N ASP A 506 -5.31 22.24 31.43
CA ASP A 506 -4.83 23.49 32.00
C ASP A 506 -5.70 24.68 31.54
N ASP A 507 -5.41 25.88 32.03
CA ASP A 507 -6.13 27.12 31.68
C ASP A 507 -6.05 27.46 30.18
N ASN A 508 -5.12 26.89 29.44
CA ASN A 508 -4.98 27.00 27.99
C ASN A 508 -5.64 25.86 27.22
N HIS A 509 -6.53 25.08 27.87
CA HIS A 509 -7.22 23.91 27.31
C HIS A 509 -6.29 22.76 26.83
N ARG A 510 -5.05 22.70 27.34
CA ARG A 510 -4.08 21.63 27.04
C ARG A 510 -4.08 20.58 28.15
N THR A 511 -3.99 19.32 27.80
CA THR A 511 -3.86 18.24 28.77
C THR A 511 -2.65 18.46 29.66
N ARG A 512 -2.83 18.47 30.97
CA ARG A 512 -1.78 18.60 31.97
C ARG A 512 -1.56 17.33 32.79
N GLY A 513 -2.57 16.44 32.90
CA GLY A 513 -2.52 15.24 33.68
C GLY A 513 -3.72 14.35 33.43
N LEU A 514 -3.76 13.26 34.16
CA LEU A 514 -4.86 12.29 34.16
C LEU A 514 -5.59 12.33 35.49
N TYR A 515 -6.91 12.14 35.48
CA TYR A 515 -7.71 11.97 36.69
C TYR A 515 -8.19 10.53 36.77
N TYR A 516 -7.72 9.80 37.78
CA TYR A 516 -8.02 8.39 37.97
C TYR A 516 -8.08 8.07 39.47
N ASN A 517 -9.04 7.23 39.88
CA ASN A 517 -9.26 6.83 41.30
C ASN A 517 -9.29 8.04 42.28
N ASN A 518 -9.99 9.10 41.89
CA ASN A 518 -10.11 10.36 42.65
C ASN A 518 -8.80 11.13 42.88
N ILE A 519 -7.76 10.82 42.14
CA ILE A 519 -6.45 11.48 42.20
C ILE A 519 -6.09 12.06 40.82
N GLU A 520 -5.53 13.27 40.82
CA GLU A 520 -4.90 13.82 39.62
C GLU A 520 -3.46 13.35 39.55
N ILE A 521 -3.13 12.63 38.48
CA ILE A 521 -1.82 12.05 38.21
C ILE A 521 -1.08 12.97 37.22
N PRO A 522 0.02 13.61 37.62
CA PRO A 522 0.81 14.39 36.70
C PRO A 522 1.49 13.49 35.65
N ILE A 523 1.59 13.96 34.43
CA ILE A 523 2.21 13.20 33.33
C ILE A 523 3.34 14.00 32.68
N ASP A 524 4.44 13.33 32.36
CA ASP A 524 5.54 13.94 31.61
C ASP A 524 5.10 14.22 30.17
N ARG A 525 5.11 15.50 29.78
CA ARG A 525 4.73 15.97 28.43
C ARG A 525 5.62 15.42 27.32
N ASN A 526 6.81 14.95 27.62
CA ASN A 526 7.75 14.36 26.66
C ASN A 526 7.53 12.85 26.49
N SER A 527 6.79 12.20 27.38
CA SER A 527 6.53 10.76 27.33
C SER A 527 5.70 10.36 26.10
N GLU A 528 5.87 9.14 25.62
CA GLU A 528 5.05 8.61 24.50
C GLU A 528 3.62 8.35 24.98
N GLY A 529 3.40 8.01 26.25
CA GLY A 529 2.09 7.91 26.88
C GLY A 529 1.30 9.22 26.79
N PHE A 530 1.93 10.36 27.16
CA PHE A 530 1.31 11.68 27.01
C PHE A 530 0.96 12.00 25.54
N LYS A 531 1.88 11.76 24.63
CA LYS A 531 1.65 11.97 23.19
C LYS A 531 0.53 11.09 22.63
N LEU A 532 0.36 9.86 23.16
CA LEU A 532 -0.74 9.00 22.79
C LEU A 532 -2.09 9.55 23.30
N ILE A 533 -2.15 9.98 24.57
CA ILE A 533 -3.33 10.60 25.18
C ILE A 533 -3.76 11.83 24.39
N THR A 534 -2.82 12.73 24.08
CA THR A 534 -3.09 13.93 23.27
C THR A 534 -3.63 13.57 21.89
N ARG A 535 -3.05 12.57 21.22
CA ARG A 535 -3.56 12.09 19.91
C ARG A 535 -4.97 11.52 20.00
N ILE A 536 -5.30 10.80 21.09
CA ILE A 536 -6.65 10.27 21.32
C ILE A 536 -7.65 11.41 21.52
N GLN A 537 -7.28 12.40 22.33
CA GLN A 537 -8.09 13.58 22.61
C GLN A 537 -8.35 14.41 21.34
N ASP A 538 -7.27 14.76 20.60
CA ASP A 538 -7.36 15.50 19.35
C ASP A 538 -8.25 14.78 18.31
N GLU A 539 -8.15 13.46 18.24
CA GLU A 539 -8.94 12.64 17.32
C GLU A 539 -10.42 12.58 17.71
N ALA A 540 -10.74 12.49 19.02
CA ALA A 540 -12.12 12.55 19.53
C ALA A 540 -12.76 13.90 19.17
N HIS A 541 -12.05 14.99 19.45
CA HIS A 541 -12.50 16.34 19.13
C HIS A 541 -12.64 16.57 17.62
N ARG A 542 -11.65 16.17 16.81
CA ARG A 542 -11.71 16.25 15.35
C ARG A 542 -12.93 15.50 14.79
N PHE A 543 -13.19 14.28 15.31
CA PHE A 543 -14.30 13.45 14.85
C PHE A 543 -15.66 14.03 15.20
N ALA A 544 -15.79 14.69 16.36
CA ALA A 544 -16.98 15.44 16.75
C ALA A 544 -17.23 16.64 15.84
N ILE A 545 -16.22 17.49 15.58
CA ILE A 545 -16.33 18.68 14.71
C ILE A 545 -16.72 18.29 13.27
N GLU A 546 -16.15 17.24 12.71
CA GLU A 546 -16.48 16.78 11.35
C GLU A 546 -17.96 16.45 11.20
N PHE A 547 -18.58 15.89 12.24
CA PHE A 547 -20.01 15.60 12.22
C PHE A 547 -20.87 16.86 12.30
N HIS A 548 -20.48 17.83 13.11
CA HIS A 548 -21.17 19.13 13.15
C HIS A 548 -21.16 19.85 11.82
N ARG A 549 -20.04 19.87 11.12
CA ARG A 549 -19.94 20.45 9.77
C ARG A 549 -20.92 19.77 8.81
N LYS A 550 -21.03 18.44 8.87
CA LYS A 550 -21.96 17.67 8.04
C LYS A 550 -23.42 17.96 8.39
N LEU A 551 -23.78 18.08 9.67
CA LEU A 551 -25.15 18.42 10.11
C LEU A 551 -25.50 19.86 9.72
N ARG A 552 -24.58 20.82 9.87
CA ARG A 552 -24.80 22.21 9.42
C ARG A 552 -25.05 22.30 7.92
N SER A 553 -24.22 21.64 7.11
CA SER A 553 -24.42 21.65 5.65
C SER A 553 -25.76 21.04 5.27
N GLN A 554 -26.19 19.96 5.91
CA GLN A 554 -27.49 19.34 5.70
C GLN A 554 -28.65 20.24 6.16
N GLY A 555 -28.52 20.89 7.31
CA GLY A 555 -29.52 21.83 7.84
C GLY A 555 -29.65 23.09 6.99
N GLN A 556 -28.52 23.66 6.53
CA GLN A 556 -28.53 24.85 5.63
C GLN A 556 -29.14 24.51 4.27
N VAL A 557 -28.79 23.37 3.68
CA VAL A 557 -29.38 22.91 2.42
C VAL A 557 -30.90 22.71 2.56
N HIS A 558 -31.35 22.14 3.68
CA HIS A 558 -32.77 21.92 3.94
C HIS A 558 -33.53 23.26 4.11
N SER A 559 -32.99 24.22 4.84
CA SER A 559 -33.67 25.52 5.04
C SER A 559 -33.72 26.34 3.75
N ILE A 560 -32.67 26.38 2.96
CA ILE A 560 -32.64 27.11 1.68
C ILE A 560 -33.57 26.48 0.64
N LEU A 561 -33.61 25.15 0.56
CA LEU A 561 -34.50 24.43 -0.35
C LEU A 561 -35.98 24.53 0.07
N ASP A 562 -36.27 24.83 1.35
CA ASP A 562 -37.61 25.08 1.84
C ASP A 562 -38.18 26.42 1.35
N ASP A 563 -37.33 27.40 1.06
CA ASP A 563 -37.72 28.73 0.58
C ASP A 563 -38.06 28.72 -0.92
N ILE A 564 -37.82 27.63 -1.65
CA ILE A 564 -38.10 27.52 -3.09
C ILE A 564 -39.58 27.14 -3.31
N PRO A 565 -40.38 27.98 -3.96
CA PRO A 565 -41.78 27.65 -4.25
C PRO A 565 -41.93 26.34 -5.01
N GLY A 566 -42.82 25.48 -4.52
CA GLY A 566 -43.10 24.20 -5.17
C GLY A 566 -42.15 23.07 -4.87
N ILE A 567 -41.11 23.25 -4.05
CA ILE A 567 -40.20 22.19 -3.60
C ILE A 567 -40.69 21.62 -2.26
N GLY A 568 -41.56 20.62 -2.36
CA GLY A 568 -42.03 19.86 -1.18
C GLY A 568 -41.07 18.74 -0.79
N GLN A 569 -41.43 18.01 0.29
CA GLN A 569 -40.58 17.02 0.93
C GLN A 569 -40.02 15.92 -0.01
N ALA A 570 -40.79 15.44 -0.98
CA ALA A 570 -40.38 14.45 -1.94
C ALA A 570 -39.27 14.96 -2.90
N ARG A 571 -39.45 16.21 -3.41
CA ARG A 571 -38.49 16.85 -4.31
C ARG A 571 -37.20 17.21 -3.59
N ARG A 572 -37.29 17.72 -2.36
CA ARG A 572 -36.11 17.95 -1.50
C ARG A 572 -35.29 16.68 -1.27
N LYS A 573 -36.00 15.58 -0.95
CA LYS A 573 -35.32 14.29 -0.75
C LYS A 573 -34.62 13.80 -2.02
N ALA A 574 -35.19 14.04 -3.19
CA ALA A 574 -34.59 13.71 -4.48
C ALA A 574 -33.33 14.56 -4.74
N LEU A 575 -33.41 15.88 -4.55
CA LEU A 575 -32.25 16.79 -4.69
C LEU A 575 -31.12 16.41 -3.73
N MET A 576 -31.42 16.22 -2.45
CA MET A 576 -30.40 15.88 -1.45
C MET A 576 -29.83 14.46 -1.62
N LYS A 577 -30.55 13.55 -2.24
CA LYS A 577 -30.05 12.19 -2.53
C LYS A 577 -29.09 12.17 -3.72
N HIS A 578 -29.31 13.03 -4.69
CA HIS A 578 -28.55 13.07 -5.95
C HIS A 578 -27.31 13.97 -5.84
N PHE A 579 -27.45 15.14 -5.22
CA PHE A 579 -26.37 16.10 -5.07
C PHE A 579 -25.75 16.03 -3.67
N MET A 580 -24.42 15.98 -3.61
CA MET A 580 -23.70 15.82 -2.33
C MET A 580 -23.66 17.08 -1.48
N ASN A 581 -23.81 18.27 -2.09
CA ASN A 581 -23.75 19.56 -1.41
C ASN A 581 -24.59 20.61 -2.14
N LEU A 582 -24.78 21.78 -1.50
CA LEU A 582 -25.55 22.90 -2.03
C LEU A 582 -24.94 23.51 -3.30
N ASP A 583 -23.60 23.55 -3.37
CA ASP A 583 -22.92 24.11 -4.54
C ASP A 583 -23.12 23.24 -5.78
N ALA A 584 -23.24 21.94 -5.61
CA ALA A 584 -23.61 21.05 -6.71
C ALA A 584 -25.06 21.30 -7.20
N ILE A 585 -25.99 21.59 -6.30
CA ILE A 585 -27.37 21.97 -6.68
C ILE A 585 -27.40 23.33 -7.39
N LYS A 586 -26.61 24.29 -6.93
CA LYS A 586 -26.49 25.62 -7.56
C LYS A 586 -25.94 25.54 -8.98
N ASN A 587 -24.95 24.72 -9.20
CA ASN A 587 -24.26 24.57 -10.49
C ASN A 587 -24.94 23.59 -11.45
N ALA A 588 -26.05 22.94 -11.02
CA ALA A 588 -26.77 21.98 -11.83
C ALA A 588 -27.62 22.68 -12.93
N SER A 589 -27.60 22.14 -14.13
CA SER A 589 -28.43 22.62 -15.23
C SER A 589 -29.90 22.26 -15.04
N VAL A 590 -30.79 23.00 -15.69
CA VAL A 590 -32.25 22.74 -15.66
C VAL A 590 -32.56 21.32 -16.13
N GLU A 591 -31.77 20.77 -17.08
CA GLU A 591 -31.95 19.41 -17.59
C GLU A 591 -31.56 18.35 -16.56
N GLU A 592 -30.48 18.55 -15.83
CA GLU A 592 -30.05 17.66 -14.73
C GLU A 592 -31.08 17.64 -13.60
N LEU A 593 -31.58 18.82 -13.21
CA LEU A 593 -32.60 18.96 -12.17
C LEU A 593 -33.94 18.31 -12.59
N LYS A 594 -34.31 18.39 -13.87
CA LYS A 594 -35.57 17.82 -14.42
C LYS A 594 -35.54 16.28 -14.42
N ASN A 595 -34.37 15.67 -14.58
CA ASN A 595 -34.21 14.21 -14.65
C ASN A 595 -34.29 13.52 -13.27
N LEU A 596 -34.44 14.29 -12.19
CA LEU A 596 -34.55 13.71 -10.85
C LEU A 596 -35.97 13.16 -10.58
N PRO A 597 -36.09 12.10 -9.76
CA PRO A 597 -37.38 11.57 -9.33
C PRO A 597 -38.27 12.67 -8.70
N SER A 598 -39.51 12.71 -9.09
CA SER A 598 -40.51 13.68 -8.61
C SER A 598 -40.30 15.15 -9.05
N MET A 599 -39.30 15.45 -9.87
CA MET A 599 -39.09 16.77 -10.46
C MET A 599 -39.82 16.90 -11.80
N ASN A 600 -40.27 18.13 -12.13
CA ASN A 600 -40.81 18.48 -13.43
C ASN A 600 -40.11 19.74 -13.94
N GLU A 601 -40.37 20.11 -15.18
CA GLU A 601 -39.70 21.25 -15.81
C GLU A 601 -39.91 22.57 -15.06
N LYS A 602 -41.11 22.79 -14.50
CA LYS A 602 -41.43 23.99 -13.71
C LYS A 602 -40.59 24.02 -12.43
N SER A 603 -40.59 22.93 -11.65
CA SER A 603 -39.82 22.89 -10.40
C SER A 603 -38.31 22.88 -10.62
N ALA A 604 -37.81 22.34 -11.76
CA ALA A 604 -36.39 22.43 -12.12
C ALA A 604 -36.00 23.89 -12.43
N LYS A 605 -36.84 24.61 -13.17
CA LYS A 605 -36.67 26.06 -13.42
C LYS A 605 -36.76 26.89 -12.15
N ASP A 606 -37.68 26.57 -11.24
CA ASP A 606 -37.81 27.28 -9.95
C ASP A 606 -36.55 27.09 -9.08
N VAL A 607 -35.96 25.89 -9.04
CA VAL A 607 -34.67 25.65 -8.35
C VAL A 607 -33.53 26.40 -9.02
N TYR A 608 -33.44 26.34 -10.34
CA TYR A 608 -32.39 27.01 -11.08
C TYR A 608 -32.47 28.55 -10.89
N ASN A 609 -33.63 29.15 -11.08
CA ASN A 609 -33.84 30.58 -10.94
C ASN A 609 -33.66 31.11 -9.52
N PHE A 610 -33.85 30.26 -8.51
CA PHE A 610 -33.64 30.66 -7.11
C PHE A 610 -32.15 30.86 -6.78
N PHE A 611 -31.27 30.16 -7.46
CA PHE A 611 -29.83 30.24 -7.24
C PHE A 611 -29.09 31.11 -8.27
N HIS A 612 -29.71 31.46 -9.40
CA HIS A 612 -29.19 32.32 -10.45
C HIS A 612 -30.09 33.53 -10.68
#